data_010ce893a7d4660c15ce64d4cb600029
#
_entry.id   010ce893a7d4660c15ce64d4cb600029
#
_cell.length_a   1.000
_cell.length_b   1.000
_cell.length_c   1.000
_cell.angle_alpha   90.00
_cell.angle_beta   90.00
_cell.angle_gamma   90.00
#
_symmetry.space_group_name_H-M   'P 1'
#
loop_
_entity.id
_entity.type
_entity.pdbx_description
1 polymer ?
#
loop_
_entity_poly.entity_id
_entity_poly.type
_entity_poly.pdbx_seq_one_letter_code
_entity_poly.pdbx_strand_id
1 'polypeptide(L)'
;SVDSKLDKLVPELQALHHKGGDRPVARYYAKDEINKVLEDVLTTCEGSEEKLYRIYSAEGLREYLYENFPTFSDVRIAKGVGVKVIAIGEGGELRGLDERKWLKTEEDTNTYIIIYRGKTAYISLNAKSEPIGVVIENDGVCKTQKLIFDNLWKSLN
;
A
#
# COMPACT_ATOMS: atom_id res chain seq x y z
N SER A 1 42.32 -7.41 -13.99
CA SER A 1 41.46 -7.10 -15.14
C SER A 1 40.05 -6.77 -14.68
N VAL A 2 39.30 -6.08 -15.51
CA VAL A 2 37.92 -5.70 -15.25
C VAL A 2 37.05 -6.96 -15.04
N ASP A 3 37.29 -8.01 -15.81
CA ASP A 3 36.55 -9.26 -15.76
C ASP A 3 36.74 -9.99 -14.40
N SER A 4 37.94 -9.95 -13.85
CA SER A 4 38.22 -10.57 -12.56
C SER A 4 37.56 -9.81 -11.41
N LYS A 5 37.40 -8.49 -11.51
CA LYS A 5 36.65 -7.70 -10.51
C LYS A 5 35.15 -7.96 -10.59
N LEU A 6 34.61 -8.12 -11.81
CA LEU A 6 33.20 -8.47 -12.01
C LEU A 6 32.90 -9.87 -11.49
N ASP A 7 33.80 -10.84 -11.73
CA ASP A 7 33.63 -12.23 -11.26
C ASP A 7 33.61 -12.34 -9.73
N LYS A 8 34.30 -11.42 -9.03
CA LYS A 8 34.25 -11.35 -7.56
C LYS A 8 33.04 -10.58 -7.05
N LEU A 9 32.61 -9.57 -7.80
CA LEU A 9 31.50 -8.70 -7.38
C LEU A 9 30.14 -9.41 -7.43
N VAL A 10 29.92 -10.26 -8.43
CA VAL A 10 28.65 -10.98 -8.60
C VAL A 10 28.32 -11.87 -7.39
N PRO A 11 29.25 -12.73 -6.88
CA PRO A 11 28.99 -13.51 -5.67
C PRO A 11 28.76 -12.64 -4.43
N GLU A 12 29.46 -11.52 -4.29
CA GLU A 12 29.27 -10.59 -3.19
C GLU A 12 27.89 -9.94 -3.22
N LEU A 13 27.45 -9.54 -4.41
CA LEU A 13 26.10 -8.99 -4.61
C LEU A 13 25.02 -10.04 -4.32
N GLN A 14 25.23 -11.27 -4.76
CA GLN A 14 24.31 -12.38 -4.46
C GLN A 14 24.25 -12.67 -2.97
N ALA A 15 25.40 -12.67 -2.28
CA ALA A 15 25.44 -12.87 -0.84
C ALA A 15 24.74 -11.74 -0.08
N LEU A 16 24.89 -10.50 -0.52
CA LEU A 16 24.17 -9.36 0.01
C LEU A 16 22.67 -9.47 -0.24
N HIS A 17 22.28 -9.93 -1.40
CA HIS A 17 20.87 -10.16 -1.73
C HIS A 17 20.27 -11.28 -0.87
N HIS A 18 20.99 -12.37 -0.66
CA HIS A 18 20.56 -13.47 0.23
C HIS A 18 20.45 -13.03 1.69
N LYS A 19 21.44 -12.30 2.19
CA LYS A 19 21.36 -11.67 3.51
C LYS A 19 20.34 -10.56 3.55
N GLY A 20 20.03 -9.97 2.40
CA GLY A 20 19.07 -8.91 2.21
C GLY A 20 17.62 -9.38 2.23
N GLY A 21 17.33 -10.70 2.39
CA GLY A 21 15.96 -11.19 2.60
C GLY A 21 15.28 -10.55 3.79
N ASP A 22 16.06 -10.06 4.77
CA ASP A 22 15.57 -9.37 5.95
C ASP A 22 15.56 -7.84 5.78
N ARG A 23 16.09 -7.33 4.68
CA ARG A 23 16.12 -5.90 4.41
C ARG A 23 14.83 -5.45 3.74
N PRO A 24 14.32 -4.26 4.09
CA PRO A 24 13.20 -3.68 3.37
C PRO A 24 13.51 -3.55 1.88
N VAL A 25 12.60 -4.03 1.04
CA VAL A 25 12.67 -3.81 -0.40
C VAL A 25 11.71 -2.68 -0.74
N ALA A 26 12.20 -1.63 -1.38
CA ALA A 26 11.39 -0.50 -1.80
C ALA A 26 11.25 -0.52 -3.33
N ARG A 27 10.00 -0.37 -3.79
CA ARG A 27 9.68 -0.25 -5.22
C ARG A 27 8.94 1.05 -5.44
N TYR A 28 9.33 1.78 -6.47
CA TYR A 28 8.76 3.07 -6.81
C TYR A 28 7.83 2.94 -8.01
N TYR A 29 6.70 3.65 -7.94
CA TYR A 29 5.67 3.61 -8.97
C TYR A 29 5.32 5.03 -9.41
N ALA A 30 5.31 5.26 -10.71
CA ALA A 30 4.88 6.52 -11.32
C ALA A 30 3.37 6.50 -11.57
N LYS A 31 2.83 7.61 -12.03
CA LYS A 31 1.40 7.80 -12.32
C LYS A 31 0.76 6.63 -13.05
N ASP A 32 1.37 6.18 -14.14
CA ASP A 32 0.81 5.13 -15.00
C ASP A 32 0.96 3.73 -14.41
N GLU A 33 1.62 3.61 -13.26
CA GLU A 33 1.91 2.33 -12.60
C GLU A 33 1.12 2.13 -11.30
N ILE A 34 0.36 3.11 -10.86
CA ILE A 34 -0.39 3.02 -9.59
C ILE A 34 -1.42 1.88 -9.63
N ASN A 35 -2.01 1.60 -10.78
CA ASN A 35 -2.89 0.46 -10.95
C ASN A 35 -2.20 -0.87 -10.62
N LYS A 36 -0.89 -0.97 -10.83
CA LYS A 36 -0.11 -2.17 -10.46
C LYS A 36 -0.05 -2.37 -8.95
N VAL A 37 0.02 -1.28 -8.19
CA VAL A 37 -0.04 -1.34 -6.71
C VAL A 37 -1.41 -1.87 -6.27
N LEU A 38 -2.48 -1.34 -6.85
CA LEU A 38 -3.84 -1.78 -6.54
C LEU A 38 -4.08 -3.25 -6.91
N GLU A 39 -3.57 -3.68 -8.05
CA GLU A 39 -3.62 -5.09 -8.47
C GLU A 39 -2.86 -5.99 -7.50
N ASP A 40 -1.67 -5.56 -7.05
CA ASP A 40 -0.87 -6.31 -6.09
C ASP A 40 -1.59 -6.47 -4.73
N VAL A 41 -2.26 -5.42 -4.27
CA VAL A 41 -3.08 -5.49 -3.06
C VAL A 41 -4.14 -6.59 -3.19
N LEU A 42 -4.89 -6.60 -4.28
CA LEU A 42 -5.95 -7.58 -4.50
C LEU A 42 -5.40 -9.00 -4.64
N THR A 43 -4.35 -9.17 -5.42
CA THR A 43 -3.73 -10.49 -5.66
C THR A 43 -3.16 -11.07 -4.35
N THR A 44 -2.46 -10.24 -3.58
CA THR A 44 -1.87 -10.65 -2.31
C THR A 44 -2.94 -11.02 -1.29
N CYS A 45 -3.99 -10.21 -1.17
CA CYS A 45 -5.09 -10.46 -0.23
C CYS A 45 -5.92 -11.68 -0.62
N GLU A 46 -6.19 -11.88 -1.89
CA GLU A 46 -6.94 -13.04 -2.39
C GLU A 46 -6.23 -14.34 -2.03
N GLY A 47 -4.90 -14.37 -2.10
CA GLY A 47 -4.08 -15.53 -1.75
C GLY A 47 -3.82 -15.70 -0.26
N SER A 48 -4.32 -14.81 0.60
CA SER A 48 -4.09 -14.84 2.05
C SER A 48 -5.26 -15.50 2.79
N GLU A 49 -4.99 -16.05 3.98
CA GLU A 49 -6.05 -16.55 4.87
C GLU A 49 -6.96 -15.42 5.30
N GLU A 50 -6.38 -14.30 5.73
CA GLU A 50 -7.11 -13.08 6.04
C GLU A 50 -7.26 -12.28 4.75
N LYS A 51 -8.40 -12.38 4.10
CA LYS A 51 -8.69 -11.61 2.89
C LYS A 51 -9.11 -10.18 3.24
N LEU A 52 -8.20 -9.48 3.89
CA LEU A 52 -8.44 -8.13 4.41
C LEU A 52 -7.17 -7.30 4.28
N TYR A 53 -7.32 -6.04 3.89
CA TYR A 53 -6.27 -5.06 4.02
C TYR A 53 -6.78 -3.83 4.78
N ARG A 54 -5.86 -2.98 5.18
CA ARG A 54 -6.13 -1.76 5.94
C ARG A 54 -5.67 -0.57 5.13
N ILE A 55 -6.39 0.52 5.20
CA ILE A 55 -6.03 1.72 4.45
C ILE A 55 -6.33 2.99 5.25
N TYR A 56 -5.36 3.90 5.29
CA TYR A 56 -5.61 5.28 5.61
C TYR A 56 -5.92 5.99 4.30
N SER A 57 -7.10 6.57 4.18
CA SER A 57 -7.52 7.22 2.95
C SER A 57 -7.63 8.73 3.12
N ALA A 58 -7.18 9.48 2.14
CA ALA A 58 -7.32 10.93 2.06
C ALA A 58 -8.28 11.28 0.93
N GLU A 59 -9.24 12.16 1.20
CA GLU A 59 -10.25 12.53 0.22
C GLU A 59 -9.65 13.11 -1.06
N GLY A 60 -8.65 13.99 -0.93
CA GLY A 60 -8.03 14.67 -2.07
C GLY A 60 -7.27 13.77 -3.05
N LEU A 61 -6.99 12.53 -2.70
CA LEU A 61 -6.28 11.61 -3.58
C LEU A 61 -7.21 10.58 -4.24
N ARG A 62 -8.41 10.37 -3.71
CA ARG A 62 -9.31 9.29 -4.17
C ARG A 62 -9.56 9.33 -5.68
N GLU A 63 -9.83 10.50 -6.21
CA GLU A 63 -10.10 10.71 -7.63
C GLU A 63 -8.95 10.21 -8.51
N TYR A 64 -7.72 10.52 -8.12
CA TYR A 64 -6.52 10.15 -8.88
C TYR A 64 -6.13 8.68 -8.68
N LEU A 65 -6.39 8.13 -7.49
CA LEU A 65 -5.99 6.76 -7.14
C LEU A 65 -6.65 5.72 -8.06
N TYR A 66 -7.94 5.89 -8.33
CA TYR A 66 -8.71 4.91 -9.11
C TYR A 66 -8.91 5.29 -10.58
N GLU A 67 -8.24 6.35 -11.06
CA GLU A 67 -8.37 6.83 -12.43
C GLU A 67 -8.12 5.73 -13.47
N ASN A 68 -7.08 4.94 -13.29
CA ASN A 68 -6.73 3.84 -14.19
C ASN A 68 -7.30 2.47 -13.77
N PHE A 69 -8.09 2.45 -12.70
CA PHE A 69 -8.76 1.23 -12.24
C PHE A 69 -10.15 1.57 -11.68
N PRO A 70 -11.06 2.08 -12.52
CA PRO A 70 -12.36 2.58 -12.04
C PRO A 70 -13.26 1.47 -11.47
N THR A 71 -13.03 0.21 -11.83
CA THR A 71 -13.79 -0.95 -11.33
C THR A 71 -13.14 -1.61 -10.11
N PHE A 72 -12.16 -0.96 -9.49
CA PHE A 72 -11.40 -1.55 -8.38
C PHE A 72 -12.29 -2.14 -7.28
N SER A 73 -13.27 -1.38 -6.81
CA SER A 73 -14.15 -1.83 -5.72
C SER A 73 -14.98 -3.06 -6.13
N ASP A 74 -15.48 -3.09 -7.36
CA ASP A 74 -16.24 -4.24 -7.88
C ASP A 74 -15.35 -5.49 -7.96
N VAL A 75 -14.12 -5.34 -8.44
CA VAL A 75 -13.16 -6.45 -8.54
C VAL A 75 -12.78 -6.93 -7.14
N ARG A 76 -12.52 -6.01 -6.19
CA ARG A 76 -12.23 -6.33 -4.80
C ARG A 76 -13.35 -7.19 -4.19
N ILE A 77 -14.57 -6.74 -4.33
CA ILE A 77 -15.76 -7.43 -3.78
C ILE A 77 -15.90 -8.81 -4.45
N ALA A 78 -15.74 -8.89 -5.77
CA ALA A 78 -15.81 -10.16 -6.51
C ALA A 78 -14.76 -11.17 -6.04
N LYS A 79 -13.60 -10.71 -5.60
CA LYS A 79 -12.53 -11.56 -5.05
C LYS A 79 -12.73 -11.90 -3.57
N GLY A 80 -13.75 -11.37 -2.93
CA GLY A 80 -14.02 -11.59 -1.52
C GLY A 80 -13.04 -10.89 -0.58
N VAL A 81 -12.38 -9.82 -1.05
CA VAL A 81 -11.39 -9.06 -0.27
C VAL A 81 -12.07 -7.93 0.46
N GLY A 82 -11.96 -7.93 1.80
CA GLY A 82 -12.46 -6.87 2.65
C GLY A 82 -11.43 -5.78 2.89
N VAL A 83 -11.89 -4.65 3.39
CA VAL A 83 -11.02 -3.54 3.75
C VAL A 83 -11.55 -2.81 5.00
N LYS A 84 -10.63 -2.45 5.88
CA LYS A 84 -10.89 -1.49 6.96
C LYS A 84 -10.29 -0.15 6.57
N VAL A 85 -11.12 0.88 6.52
CA VAL A 85 -10.73 2.22 6.09
C VAL A 85 -10.75 3.17 7.28
N ILE A 86 -9.63 3.82 7.55
CA ILE A 86 -9.61 5.03 8.38
C ILE A 86 -9.55 6.20 7.41
N ALA A 87 -10.68 6.88 7.25
CA ALA A 87 -10.77 8.06 6.40
C ALA A 87 -10.24 9.27 7.16
N ILE A 88 -9.20 9.90 6.62
CA ILE A 88 -8.63 11.13 7.18
C ILE A 88 -9.39 12.30 6.56
N GLY A 89 -10.16 13.00 7.40
CA GLY A 89 -11.07 14.05 6.95
C GLY A 89 -12.49 13.52 6.74
N GLU A 90 -13.21 14.15 5.86
CA GLU A 90 -14.62 13.81 5.56
C GLU A 90 -14.74 12.97 4.28
N GLY A 91 -15.91 12.40 4.08
CA GLY A 91 -16.28 11.76 2.83
C GLY A 91 -16.09 10.27 2.78
N GLY A 92 -16.43 9.73 1.62
CA GLY A 92 -16.36 8.30 1.33
C GLY A 92 -17.66 7.56 1.62
N GLU A 93 -17.85 6.48 0.89
CA GLU A 93 -19.03 5.62 0.96
C GLU A 93 -18.64 4.17 1.21
N LEU A 94 -19.49 3.44 1.90
CA LEU A 94 -19.38 1.98 1.98
C LEU A 94 -19.86 1.37 0.66
N ARG A 95 -19.10 0.43 0.12
CA ARG A 95 -19.41 -0.20 -1.18
C ARG A 95 -19.69 -1.70 -1.07
N GLY A 96 -19.26 -2.31 0.02
CA GLY A 96 -19.41 -3.74 0.28
C GLY A 96 -18.09 -4.35 0.75
N LEU A 97 -18.17 -5.28 1.69
CA LEU A 97 -17.02 -5.91 2.33
C LEU A 97 -16.03 -4.88 2.89
N ASP A 98 -16.53 -3.74 3.35
CA ASP A 98 -15.73 -2.67 3.91
C ASP A 98 -16.34 -2.13 5.20
N GLU A 99 -15.43 -1.69 6.07
CA GLU A 99 -15.78 -0.96 7.29
C GLU A 99 -15.02 0.36 7.24
N ARG A 100 -15.66 1.43 7.68
CA ARG A 100 -15.09 2.77 7.61
C ARG A 100 -15.26 3.49 8.93
N LYS A 101 -14.17 4.11 9.39
CA LYS A 101 -14.17 5.05 10.50
C LYS A 101 -13.49 6.33 10.07
N TRP A 102 -13.80 7.44 10.72
CA TRP A 102 -13.30 8.75 10.33
C TRP A 102 -12.39 9.33 11.40
N LEU A 103 -11.20 9.76 10.98
CA LEU A 103 -10.29 10.56 11.77
C LEU A 103 -10.53 12.02 11.39
N LYS A 104 -11.19 12.74 12.28
CA LYS A 104 -11.53 14.14 12.02
C LYS A 104 -10.28 15.02 12.08
N THR A 105 -10.11 15.85 11.06
CA THR A 105 -9.02 16.83 11.00
C THR A 105 -9.43 17.98 10.09
N GLU A 106 -8.86 19.16 10.36
CA GLU A 106 -8.98 20.31 9.48
C GLU A 106 -7.80 20.40 8.51
N GLU A 107 -6.79 19.55 8.69
CA GLU A 107 -5.63 19.50 7.82
C GLU A 107 -5.92 18.74 6.53
N ASP A 108 -5.47 19.28 5.41
CA ASP A 108 -5.52 18.61 4.13
C ASP A 108 -4.39 17.57 4.06
N THR A 109 -4.76 16.34 3.77
CA THR A 109 -3.80 15.27 3.52
C THR A 109 -4.06 14.67 2.14
N ASN A 110 -2.99 14.37 1.42
CA ASN A 110 -3.04 13.81 0.07
C ASN A 110 -2.28 12.50 -0.01
N THR A 111 -2.38 11.68 1.04
CA THR A 111 -1.63 10.43 1.10
C THR A 111 -2.56 9.27 1.45
N TYR A 112 -2.44 8.20 0.70
CA TYR A 112 -3.00 6.90 1.05
C TYR A 112 -1.89 6.02 1.59
N ILE A 113 -2.16 5.30 2.68
CA ILE A 113 -1.28 4.27 3.20
C ILE A 113 -2.06 2.97 3.18
N ILE A 114 -1.59 2.00 2.42
CA ILE A 114 -2.26 0.69 2.30
C ILE A 114 -1.39 -0.34 2.98
N ILE A 115 -1.95 -1.03 3.98
CA ILE A 115 -1.26 -2.05 4.75
C ILE A 115 -1.85 -3.40 4.36
N TYR A 116 -1.05 -4.23 3.72
CA TYR A 116 -1.46 -5.56 3.30
C TYR A 116 -0.32 -6.55 3.55
N ARG A 117 -0.58 -7.83 3.46
CA ARG A 117 0.32 -8.88 3.93
C ARG A 117 1.78 -8.66 3.53
N GLY A 118 2.63 -8.36 4.53
CA GLY A 118 4.07 -8.17 4.34
C GLY A 118 4.48 -6.90 3.61
N LYS A 119 3.53 -6.03 3.27
CA LYS A 119 3.78 -4.84 2.45
C LYS A 119 3.05 -3.62 3.00
N THR A 120 3.62 -2.45 2.74
CA THR A 120 2.99 -1.16 3.01
C THR A 120 3.19 -0.26 1.81
N ALA A 121 2.10 0.22 1.23
CA ALA A 121 2.14 1.13 0.10
C ALA A 121 1.84 2.55 0.56
N TYR A 122 2.65 3.50 0.13
CA TYR A 122 2.48 4.93 0.37
C TYR A 122 2.24 5.61 -0.96
N ILE A 123 1.06 6.19 -1.15
CA ILE A 123 0.67 6.83 -2.39
C ILE A 123 0.36 8.29 -2.10
N SER A 124 0.98 9.19 -2.83
CA SER A 124 0.83 10.63 -2.64
C SER A 124 0.76 11.32 -4.00
N LEU A 125 0.68 12.63 -4.01
CA LEU A 125 0.71 13.43 -5.23
C LEU A 125 2.06 14.14 -5.36
N ASN A 126 2.58 14.19 -6.57
CA ASN A 126 3.76 14.98 -6.88
C ASN A 126 3.38 16.46 -7.11
N ALA A 127 4.36 17.31 -7.45
CA ALA A 127 4.15 18.73 -7.68
C ALA A 127 3.18 19.03 -8.85
N LYS A 128 2.98 18.07 -9.74
CA LYS A 128 2.04 18.18 -10.87
C LYS A 128 0.66 17.58 -10.56
N SER A 129 0.40 17.26 -9.30
CA SER A 129 -0.84 16.59 -8.85
C SER A 129 -1.04 15.22 -9.50
N GLU A 130 0.05 14.51 -9.79
CA GLU A 130 0.01 13.15 -10.31
C GLU A 130 0.30 12.16 -9.18
N PRO A 131 -0.42 11.03 -9.11
CA PRO A 131 -0.15 10.04 -8.07
C PRO A 131 1.22 9.37 -8.29
N ILE A 132 1.95 9.25 -7.21
CA ILE A 132 3.22 8.54 -7.13
C ILE A 132 3.18 7.63 -5.93
N GLY A 133 3.93 6.55 -5.95
CA GLY A 133 3.89 5.61 -4.84
C GLY A 133 5.20 4.91 -4.58
N VAL A 134 5.31 4.39 -3.37
CA VAL A 134 6.36 3.48 -2.98
C VAL A 134 5.73 2.33 -2.19
N VAL A 135 6.16 1.11 -2.48
CA VAL A 135 5.77 -0.08 -1.73
C VAL A 135 6.99 -0.59 -0.97
N ILE A 136 6.87 -0.68 0.33
CA ILE A 136 7.89 -1.25 1.21
C ILE A 136 7.49 -2.69 1.50
N GLU A 137 8.31 -3.64 1.08
CA GLU A 137 8.13 -5.05 1.38
C GLU A 137 9.03 -5.43 2.55
N ASN A 138 8.45 -5.57 3.73
CA ASN A 138 9.14 -5.91 4.96
C ASN A 138 8.12 -6.26 6.03
N ASP A 139 8.26 -7.44 6.64
CA ASP A 139 7.31 -7.92 7.65
C ASP A 139 7.28 -7.02 8.90
N GLY A 140 8.42 -6.54 9.36
CA GLY A 140 8.50 -5.69 10.54
C GLY A 140 7.77 -4.36 10.35
N VAL A 141 7.99 -3.71 9.20
CA VAL A 141 7.29 -2.46 8.86
C VAL A 141 5.78 -2.71 8.77
N CYS A 142 5.38 -3.78 8.10
CA CYS A 142 3.97 -4.13 7.96
C CYS A 142 3.31 -4.39 9.30
N LYS A 143 3.93 -5.19 10.17
CA LYS A 143 3.41 -5.49 11.52
C LYS A 143 3.27 -4.24 12.36
N THR A 144 4.24 -3.34 12.30
CA THR A 144 4.21 -2.10 13.06
C THR A 144 3.09 -1.18 12.57
N GLN A 145 2.95 -1.01 11.28
CA GLN A 145 1.87 -0.21 10.71
C GLN A 145 0.48 -0.81 11.02
N LYS A 146 0.36 -2.12 10.96
CA LYS A 146 -0.87 -2.82 11.32
C LYS A 146 -1.21 -2.61 12.80
N LEU A 147 -0.22 -2.69 13.69
CA LEU A 147 -0.41 -2.44 15.12
C LEU A 147 -0.92 -1.02 15.39
N ILE A 148 -0.31 -0.03 14.75
CA ILE A 148 -0.71 1.38 14.89
C ILE A 148 -2.14 1.56 14.37
N PHE A 149 -2.42 1.03 13.19
CA PHE A 149 -3.76 1.09 12.60
C PHE A 149 -4.83 0.49 13.52
N ASP A 150 -4.59 -0.74 14.01
CA ASP A 150 -5.57 -1.45 14.82
C ASP A 150 -5.83 -0.76 16.15
N ASN A 151 -4.82 -0.14 16.76
CA ASN A 151 -4.99 0.64 17.98
C ASN A 151 -5.76 1.93 17.73
N LEU A 152 -5.45 2.64 16.66
CA LEU A 152 -6.22 3.83 16.28
C LEU A 152 -7.67 3.47 15.95
N TRP A 153 -7.88 2.38 15.20
CA TRP A 153 -9.21 1.89 14.86
C TRP A 153 -10.09 1.69 16.07
N LYS A 154 -9.56 1.08 17.13
CA LYS A 154 -10.30 0.85 18.39
C LYS A 154 -10.71 2.14 19.08
N SER A 155 -9.94 3.20 18.93
CA SER A 155 -10.21 4.50 19.55
C SER A 155 -11.23 5.34 18.78
N LEU A 156 -11.51 5.00 17.54
CA LEU A 156 -12.45 5.72 16.67
C LEU A 156 -13.86 5.12 16.76
N ASN A 157 -14.83 5.99 16.59
CA ASN A 157 -16.26 5.60 16.58
C ASN A 157 -16.76 5.26 15.18
#